data_024fbbd3270c2a3dfef7263b0d469a43
#
_entry.id   024fbbd3270c2a3dfef7263b0d469a43
#
_cell.length_a   1.000
_cell.length_b   1.000
_cell.length_c   1.000
_cell.angle_alpha   90.00
_cell.angle_beta   90.00
_cell.angle_gamma   90.00
#
_symmetry.space_group_name_H-M   'P 1'
#
loop_
_entity.id
_entity.type
_entity.pdbx_description
1 polymer ?
#
loop_
_entity_poly.entity_id
_entity_poly.type
_entity_poly.pdbx_seq_one_letter_code
_entity_poly.pdbx_strand_id
1 'polypeptide(L)'
;MNHTVKYLALFSLAFSLAACDDDGLDVRDVEIPQGYALSAGISTIFLNSSVAYDTQADWIDADPDYAMRFRDGDGLYDDTRTISGGLGPVYAGYSCGSCHRNAGRTKPELWNGGGSFGEGGSGSYGFSSMLVYISRKNGAFFQNYGRVLHDQAIYGVKPEGKLNVKWHYEKGAFPDGEYYELCYPEYSISEWYADSIAPEDLFCTVRIPLRHVGMGPMMAIDRHEIEQLAAKSNYPEYGISGRANYITEKGKLQLGLSGNKAQHADLTVELGFSSDLGVTNSRYPEEICEGQLQMEQGSMMGLSYDQLDVSAEDMEDVDLYLQCLGVPARRNVDDEQVIKGEQRFYEAKCHLCHVTTLHTKPRGSSLLMGTQLPWLGSQTI
;
A
#
# COMPACT_ATOMS: atom_id res chain seq x y z
N MET A 1 11.05 68.63 5.09
CA MET A 1 10.87 67.16 5.39
C MET A 1 10.43 66.49 4.10
N ASN A 2 11.26 66.13 3.50
CA ASN A 2 11.99 65.19 2.66
C ASN A 2 11.11 64.39 1.67
N HIS A 3 11.10 64.91 0.44
CA HIS A 3 10.56 64.19 -0.72
C HIS A 3 11.31 62.89 -1.04
N THR A 4 12.47 62.67 -0.48
CA THR A 4 13.32 61.49 -0.68
C THR A 4 12.80 60.25 0.01
N VAL A 5 12.02 60.35 1.09
CA VAL A 5 11.46 59.19 1.83
C VAL A 5 10.25 58.60 1.10
N LYS A 6 9.54 59.40 0.29
CA LYS A 6 8.36 58.88 -0.46
C LYS A 6 8.74 58.00 -1.65
N TYR A 7 9.92 58.22 -2.22
CA TYR A 7 10.38 57.38 -3.35
C TYR A 7 11.02 56.03 -2.93
N LEU A 8 11.59 55.97 -1.71
CA LEU A 8 12.08 54.71 -1.18
C LEU A 8 10.95 53.75 -0.80
N ALA A 9 9.81 54.26 -0.32
CA ALA A 9 8.64 53.43 0.01
C ALA A 9 7.91 52.91 -1.24
N LEU A 10 7.96 53.62 -2.37
CA LEU A 10 7.39 53.14 -3.62
C LEU A 10 8.28 52.11 -4.33
N PHE A 11 9.60 52.16 -4.11
CA PHE A 11 10.53 51.20 -4.73
C PHE A 11 10.53 49.85 -3.96
N SER A 12 10.29 49.87 -2.66
CA SER A 12 10.15 48.61 -1.88
C SER A 12 8.80 47.93 -2.10
N LEU A 13 7.74 48.66 -2.53
CA LEU A 13 6.44 48.06 -2.85
C LEU A 13 6.41 47.45 -4.27
N ALA A 14 7.28 47.93 -5.18
CA ALA A 14 7.38 47.40 -6.54
C ALA A 14 8.20 46.09 -6.61
N PHE A 15 9.07 45.85 -5.62
CA PHE A 15 9.86 44.61 -5.56
C PHE A 15 9.13 43.44 -4.91
N SER A 16 8.07 43.71 -4.17
CA SER A 16 7.24 42.64 -3.56
C SER A 16 6.12 42.09 -4.45
N LEU A 17 5.94 42.64 -5.66
CA LEU A 17 4.97 42.13 -6.65
C LEU A 17 5.62 41.36 -7.80
N ALA A 18 6.95 41.22 -7.80
CA ALA A 18 7.68 40.46 -8.82
C ALA A 18 8.01 39.00 -8.43
N ALA A 19 7.36 38.49 -7.41
CA ALA A 19 7.45 37.07 -7.01
C ALA A 19 6.24 36.25 -7.49
N CYS A 20 5.72 36.56 -8.68
CA CYS A 20 5.09 35.52 -9.49
C CYS A 20 6.22 34.93 -10.32
N ASP A 21 6.70 33.79 -9.88
CA ASP A 21 7.67 32.99 -10.61
C ASP A 21 7.02 32.58 -11.93
N ASP A 22 7.20 33.42 -12.95
CA ASP A 22 7.01 32.98 -14.33
C ASP A 22 8.19 32.05 -14.62
N ASP A 23 7.96 30.75 -14.40
CA ASP A 23 8.95 29.70 -14.65
C ASP A 23 9.28 29.53 -16.14
N GLY A 24 8.79 30.45 -16.96
CA GLY A 24 9.03 30.49 -18.40
C GLY A 24 8.35 29.36 -19.19
N LEU A 25 7.48 28.61 -18.56
CA LEU A 25 6.70 27.57 -19.24
C LEU A 25 5.42 28.18 -19.83
N ASP A 26 5.30 28.21 -21.13
CA ASP A 26 4.03 28.50 -21.80
C ASP A 26 3.28 27.20 -22.03
N VAL A 27 2.22 26.98 -21.23
CA VAL A 27 1.40 25.74 -21.29
C VAL A 27 0.21 25.85 -22.25
N ARG A 28 0.02 27.04 -22.89
CA ARG A 28 -1.14 27.27 -23.76
C ARG A 28 -1.12 26.45 -25.04
N ASP A 29 0.06 26.01 -25.46
CA ASP A 29 0.26 25.22 -26.68
C ASP A 29 0.40 23.72 -26.40
N VAL A 30 0.15 23.28 -25.17
CA VAL A 30 0.19 21.86 -24.81
C VAL A 30 -1.12 21.21 -25.24
N GLU A 31 -1.04 20.32 -26.22
CA GLU A 31 -2.18 19.48 -26.62
C GLU A 31 -2.35 18.31 -25.63
N ILE A 32 -3.52 18.24 -24.99
CA ILE A 32 -3.87 17.12 -24.11
C ILE A 32 -4.30 15.95 -24.98
N PRO A 33 -3.64 14.78 -24.95
CA PRO A 33 -4.01 13.62 -25.74
C PRO A 33 -5.43 13.17 -25.45
N GLN A 34 -6.14 12.69 -26.49
CA GLN A 34 -7.46 12.11 -26.31
C GLN A 34 -7.35 10.90 -25.35
N GLY A 35 -8.25 10.83 -24.36
CA GLY A 35 -8.24 9.76 -23.36
C GLY A 35 -7.18 9.90 -22.26
N TYR A 36 -6.47 11.03 -22.19
CA TYR A 36 -5.42 11.25 -21.18
C TYR A 36 -5.92 11.13 -19.73
N ALA A 37 -7.21 11.38 -19.50
CA ALA A 37 -7.85 11.15 -18.20
C ALA A 37 -7.96 9.66 -17.82
N LEU A 38 -7.87 8.76 -18.81
CA LEU A 38 -8.00 7.31 -18.59
C LEU A 38 -6.72 6.76 -17.98
N SER A 39 -6.71 6.59 -16.66
CA SER A 39 -5.55 6.12 -15.90
C SER A 39 -5.32 4.60 -15.97
N ALA A 40 -6.33 3.83 -16.38
CA ALA A 40 -6.29 2.37 -16.50
C ALA A 40 -7.21 1.84 -17.62
N GLY A 41 -7.24 2.51 -18.76
CA GLY A 41 -8.08 2.12 -19.89
C GLY A 41 -9.55 1.98 -19.49
N ILE A 42 -10.18 0.87 -19.82
CA ILE A 42 -11.59 0.60 -19.49
C ILE A 42 -11.87 0.37 -18.02
N SER A 43 -10.85 0.12 -17.21
CA SER A 43 -10.99 0.03 -15.76
C SER A 43 -10.99 1.42 -15.09
N THR A 44 -10.89 2.50 -15.85
CA THR A 44 -10.95 3.86 -15.31
C THR A 44 -12.38 4.24 -14.96
N ILE A 45 -12.57 4.82 -13.76
CA ILE A 45 -13.86 5.33 -13.29
C ILE A 45 -13.78 6.84 -13.02
N PHE A 46 -14.88 7.55 -13.35
CA PHE A 46 -14.98 9.00 -13.18
C PHE A 46 -15.77 9.36 -11.90
N LEU A 47 -15.29 8.86 -10.77
CA LEU A 47 -15.89 9.11 -9.46
C LEU A 47 -14.94 9.94 -8.58
N ASN A 48 -15.39 11.11 -8.15
CA ASN A 48 -14.62 12.05 -7.34
C ASN A 48 -15.04 12.00 -5.86
N SER A 49 -14.83 10.86 -5.22
CA SER A 49 -15.07 10.69 -3.79
C SER A 49 -14.16 9.58 -3.23
N SER A 50 -14.13 9.41 -1.91
CA SER A 50 -13.33 8.36 -1.27
C SER A 50 -13.79 6.95 -1.58
N VAL A 51 -15.07 6.75 -1.92
CA VAL A 51 -15.61 5.44 -2.33
C VAL A 51 -15.13 5.01 -3.72
N ALA A 52 -14.46 5.88 -4.48
CA ALA A 52 -13.87 5.52 -5.76
C ALA A 52 -12.82 4.39 -5.65
N TYR A 53 -12.23 4.19 -4.49
CA TYR A 53 -11.24 3.13 -4.27
C TYR A 53 -11.87 1.75 -4.01
N ASP A 54 -13.18 1.73 -3.76
CA ASP A 54 -13.98 0.57 -3.39
C ASP A 54 -15.11 0.32 -4.40
N THR A 55 -15.04 1.00 -5.52
CA THR A 55 -16.05 0.93 -6.58
C THR A 55 -15.53 0.05 -7.71
N GLN A 56 -16.39 -0.81 -8.22
CA GLN A 56 -16.10 -1.64 -9.39
C GLN A 56 -15.88 -0.80 -10.66
N ALA A 57 -15.12 -1.35 -11.61
CA ALA A 57 -15.01 -0.76 -12.93
C ALA A 57 -16.36 -0.88 -13.69
N ASP A 58 -16.75 0.14 -14.47
CA ASP A 58 -18.07 0.23 -15.13
C ASP A 58 -18.42 -0.98 -16.01
N TRP A 59 -17.42 -1.66 -16.60
CA TRP A 59 -17.64 -2.82 -17.46
C TRP A 59 -18.13 -4.05 -16.69
N ILE A 60 -17.95 -4.13 -15.36
CA ILE A 60 -18.44 -5.22 -14.51
C ILE A 60 -19.96 -5.32 -14.55
N ASP A 61 -20.65 -4.19 -14.59
CA ASP A 61 -22.12 -4.13 -14.64
C ASP A 61 -22.72 -4.76 -15.90
N ALA A 62 -21.91 -4.96 -16.93
CA ALA A 62 -22.34 -5.60 -18.17
C ALA A 62 -22.44 -7.14 -18.05
N ASP A 63 -21.85 -7.73 -17.02
CA ASP A 63 -21.86 -9.17 -16.77
C ASP A 63 -22.38 -9.46 -15.35
N PRO A 64 -23.61 -10.01 -15.21
CA PRO A 64 -24.22 -10.27 -13.90
C PRO A 64 -23.43 -11.22 -13.01
N ASP A 65 -22.71 -12.18 -13.59
CA ASP A 65 -21.91 -13.16 -12.82
C ASP A 65 -20.69 -12.46 -12.21
N TYR A 66 -20.00 -11.61 -12.97
CA TYR A 66 -18.90 -10.81 -12.42
C TYR A 66 -19.39 -9.79 -11.38
N ALA A 67 -20.53 -9.15 -11.63
CA ALA A 67 -21.11 -8.20 -10.68
C ALA A 67 -21.53 -8.88 -9.37
N MET A 68 -21.97 -10.13 -9.41
CA MET A 68 -22.28 -10.93 -8.22
C MET A 68 -21.01 -11.28 -7.47
N ARG A 69 -20.04 -11.88 -8.14
CA ARG A 69 -18.78 -12.29 -7.52
C ARG A 69 -17.96 -11.10 -6.98
N PHE A 70 -18.05 -9.94 -7.62
CA PHE A 70 -17.45 -8.72 -7.10
C PHE A 70 -18.05 -8.34 -5.75
N ARG A 71 -19.39 -8.37 -5.62
CA ARG A 71 -20.06 -8.08 -4.32
C ARG A 71 -19.78 -9.13 -3.26
N ASP A 72 -19.69 -10.40 -3.64
CA ASP A 72 -19.35 -11.48 -2.72
C ASP A 72 -17.92 -11.31 -2.22
N GLY A 73 -16.98 -11.01 -3.11
CA GLY A 73 -15.59 -10.71 -2.77
C GLY A 73 -15.40 -9.48 -1.90
N ASP A 74 -16.16 -8.40 -2.15
CA ASP A 74 -16.22 -7.20 -1.32
C ASP A 74 -16.72 -7.51 0.09
N GLY A 75 -17.82 -8.27 0.19
CA GLY A 75 -18.35 -8.75 1.47
C GLY A 75 -17.32 -9.58 2.24
N LEU A 76 -16.66 -10.53 1.58
CA LEU A 76 -15.62 -11.37 2.18
C LEU A 76 -14.37 -10.57 2.61
N TYR A 77 -14.04 -9.52 1.85
CA TYR A 77 -12.92 -8.63 2.15
C TYR A 77 -13.14 -7.84 3.44
N ASP A 78 -14.34 -7.38 3.69
CA ASP A 78 -14.73 -6.63 4.86
C ASP A 78 -15.20 -7.51 6.04
N ASP A 79 -15.51 -8.79 5.79
CA ASP A 79 -16.04 -9.69 6.80
C ASP A 79 -15.08 -9.88 7.97
N THR A 80 -15.61 -9.62 9.16
CA THR A 80 -14.86 -9.76 10.42
C THR A 80 -14.72 -11.23 10.78
N ARG A 81 -13.51 -11.75 10.70
CA ARG A 81 -13.19 -13.10 11.15
C ARG A 81 -13.43 -13.22 12.65
N THR A 82 -13.98 -14.35 13.06
CA THR A 82 -14.37 -14.60 14.44
C THR A 82 -13.67 -15.85 14.99
N ILE A 83 -13.61 -15.94 16.32
CA ILE A 83 -13.06 -17.14 16.99
C ILE A 83 -13.75 -18.43 16.55
N SER A 84 -15.08 -18.38 16.34
CA SER A 84 -15.84 -19.54 15.87
C SER A 84 -15.58 -19.87 14.38
N GLY A 85 -15.00 -18.94 13.62
CA GLY A 85 -14.58 -19.11 12.24
C GLY A 85 -13.10 -19.45 12.07
N GLY A 86 -12.33 -19.56 13.19
CA GLY A 86 -10.93 -19.94 13.17
C GLY A 86 -9.96 -18.88 13.72
N LEU A 87 -10.35 -17.60 13.76
CA LEU A 87 -9.45 -16.52 14.15
C LEU A 87 -8.76 -16.74 15.50
N GLY A 88 -7.48 -16.66 15.50
CA GLY A 88 -6.66 -16.68 16.71
C GLY A 88 -5.72 -17.89 16.79
N PRO A 89 -4.99 -18.04 17.90
CA PRO A 89 -5.17 -17.39 19.20
C PRO A 89 -4.66 -15.94 19.28
N VAL A 90 -3.70 -15.57 18.42
CA VAL A 90 -3.18 -14.21 18.29
C VAL A 90 -3.37 -13.70 16.86
N TYR A 91 -3.51 -12.40 16.70
CA TYR A 91 -3.69 -11.79 15.39
C TYR A 91 -3.27 -10.32 15.38
N ALA A 92 -2.93 -9.79 14.21
CA ALA A 92 -2.68 -8.37 13.98
C ALA A 92 -3.87 -7.69 13.31
N GLY A 93 -4.69 -8.45 12.55
CA GLY A 93 -5.89 -7.98 11.86
C GLY A 93 -6.94 -9.06 11.79
N TYR A 94 -8.20 -8.70 11.67
CA TYR A 94 -9.34 -9.62 11.65
C TYR A 94 -10.19 -9.55 10.37
N SER A 95 -9.85 -8.65 9.46
CA SER A 95 -10.38 -8.56 8.09
C SER A 95 -9.41 -7.76 7.22
N CYS A 96 -9.51 -7.89 5.90
CA CYS A 96 -8.72 -7.07 4.99
C CYS A 96 -9.11 -5.59 5.14
N GLY A 97 -10.42 -5.28 5.15
CA GLY A 97 -10.96 -3.94 5.31
C GLY A 97 -10.64 -3.27 6.65
N SER A 98 -10.28 -4.03 7.70
CA SER A 98 -9.86 -3.44 8.98
C SER A 98 -8.59 -2.59 8.84
N CYS A 99 -7.69 -2.96 7.92
CA CYS A 99 -6.46 -2.25 7.60
C CYS A 99 -6.56 -1.47 6.28
N HIS A 100 -7.31 -1.95 5.31
CA HIS A 100 -7.46 -1.36 3.97
C HIS A 100 -8.87 -0.78 3.77
N ARG A 101 -9.25 0.20 4.57
CA ARG A 101 -10.59 0.79 4.52
C ARG A 101 -10.96 1.27 3.12
N ASN A 102 -12.13 0.83 2.62
CA ASN A 102 -12.62 1.07 1.27
C ASN A 102 -11.58 0.64 0.22
N ALA A 103 -11.03 -0.56 0.32
CA ALA A 103 -9.91 -1.09 -0.48
C ALA A 103 -8.75 -0.10 -0.64
N GLY A 104 -8.74 0.90 0.21
CA GLY A 104 -7.88 2.06 0.15
C GLY A 104 -6.68 1.97 1.08
N ARG A 105 -6.23 3.14 1.47
CA ARG A 105 -5.08 3.31 2.37
C ARG A 105 -5.58 3.75 3.73
N THR A 106 -5.11 3.08 4.80
CA THR A 106 -5.38 3.56 6.14
C THR A 106 -4.71 4.91 6.41
N LYS A 107 -5.23 5.66 7.38
CA LYS A 107 -4.53 6.83 7.87
C LYS A 107 -3.32 6.39 8.68
N PRO A 108 -2.17 7.08 8.55
CA PRO A 108 -0.98 6.80 9.35
C PRO A 108 -1.14 7.31 10.79
N GLU A 109 -2.29 7.06 11.39
CA GLU A 109 -2.58 7.43 12.76
C GLU A 109 -2.16 6.28 13.68
N LEU A 110 -1.16 6.54 14.46
CA LEU A 110 -0.76 5.71 15.58
C LEU A 110 -1.66 6.10 16.76
N TRP A 111 -2.67 5.30 17.02
CA TRP A 111 -3.60 5.59 18.10
C TRP A 111 -2.94 5.28 19.45
N ASN A 112 -2.56 6.32 20.16
CA ASN A 112 -2.16 6.22 21.55
C ASN A 112 -3.42 6.13 22.42
N GLY A 113 -3.70 4.98 22.96
CA GLY A 113 -4.75 4.81 23.96
C GLY A 113 -4.47 5.61 25.24
N GLY A 114 -4.43 6.96 25.13
CA GLY A 114 -4.26 7.87 26.24
C GLY A 114 -2.88 8.55 26.38
N GLY A 115 -1.96 8.39 25.43
CA GLY A 115 -0.69 9.12 25.39
C GLY A 115 -0.82 10.45 24.65
N SER A 116 -0.15 11.50 25.14
CA SER A 116 -0.13 12.80 24.45
C SER A 116 0.87 12.78 23.29
N PHE A 117 0.45 13.27 22.12
CA PHE A 117 1.38 13.70 21.09
C PHE A 117 2.06 14.98 21.58
N GLY A 118 3.36 14.95 21.79
CA GLY A 118 4.15 16.09 22.23
C GLY A 118 5.62 15.71 22.43
N GLU A 119 6.48 16.69 22.52
CA GLU A 119 7.92 16.51 22.71
C GLU A 119 8.18 15.61 23.93
N GLY A 120 8.84 14.46 23.72
CA GLY A 120 9.12 13.48 24.77
C GLY A 120 7.95 12.56 25.15
N GLY A 121 6.80 12.64 24.45
CA GLY A 121 5.66 11.75 24.68
C GLY A 121 6.02 10.30 24.36
N SER A 122 5.74 9.41 25.32
CA SER A 122 5.78 7.96 25.14
C SER A 122 4.44 7.36 25.56
N GLY A 123 4.02 6.29 24.93
CA GLY A 123 2.77 5.62 25.29
C GLY A 123 2.70 4.21 24.71
N SER A 124 1.91 3.35 25.35
CA SER A 124 1.59 2.06 24.78
C SER A 124 0.54 2.19 23.69
N TYR A 125 0.65 1.35 22.70
CA TYR A 125 -0.20 1.31 21.53
C TYR A 125 -1.59 0.80 21.86
N GLY A 126 -2.61 1.52 21.35
CA GLY A 126 -3.93 0.95 21.11
C GLY A 126 -4.01 0.32 19.73
N PHE A 127 -5.20 -0.20 19.39
CA PHE A 127 -5.48 -0.74 18.06
C PHE A 127 -5.11 0.27 16.96
N SER A 128 -4.28 -0.17 16.04
CA SER A 128 -3.91 0.59 14.84
C SER A 128 -4.13 -0.29 13.62
N SER A 129 -4.64 0.28 12.55
CA SER A 129 -4.68 -0.38 11.24
C SER A 129 -3.32 -0.43 10.53
N MET A 130 -2.24 -0.03 11.21
CA MET A 130 -0.87 -0.19 10.73
C MET A 130 -0.26 -1.45 11.30
N LEU A 131 0.59 -2.10 10.51
CA LEU A 131 1.24 -3.36 10.89
C LEU A 131 2.61 -3.14 11.49
N VAL A 132 2.90 -3.84 12.57
CA VAL A 132 4.21 -3.85 13.23
C VAL A 132 5.06 -4.95 12.63
N TYR A 133 5.94 -4.60 11.71
CA TYR A 133 6.88 -5.55 11.12
C TYR A 133 8.07 -5.77 12.04
N ILE A 134 8.41 -7.04 12.25
CA ILE A 134 9.57 -7.47 13.02
C ILE A 134 10.48 -8.37 12.19
N SER A 135 11.78 -8.20 12.34
CA SER A 135 12.79 -9.06 11.74
C SER A 135 14.10 -8.97 12.53
N ARG A 136 15.02 -9.87 12.23
CA ARG A 136 16.41 -9.69 12.65
C ARG A 136 17.04 -8.53 11.90
N LYS A 137 18.08 -7.93 12.43
CA LYS A 137 18.81 -6.82 11.77
C LYS A 137 19.40 -7.18 10.40
N ASN A 138 19.63 -8.46 10.14
CA ASN A 138 20.04 -8.95 8.81
C ASN A 138 18.88 -9.21 7.85
N GLY A 139 17.63 -8.90 8.26
CA GLY A 139 16.41 -9.08 7.47
C GLY A 139 15.79 -10.48 7.55
N ALA A 140 16.38 -11.43 8.27
CA ALA A 140 15.78 -12.75 8.47
C ALA A 140 14.58 -12.66 9.45
N PHE A 141 13.57 -13.47 9.22
CA PHE A 141 12.40 -13.55 10.11
C PHE A 141 12.71 -14.37 11.36
N PHE A 142 11.93 -14.12 12.40
CA PHE A 142 11.92 -14.96 13.59
C PHE A 142 10.99 -16.15 13.35
N GLN A 143 11.45 -17.33 13.66
CA GLN A 143 10.61 -18.51 13.64
C GLN A 143 9.46 -18.33 14.63
N ASN A 144 8.27 -18.78 14.28
CA ASN A 144 7.05 -18.70 15.07
C ASN A 144 6.45 -17.31 15.28
N TYR A 145 6.99 -16.25 14.64
CA TYR A 145 6.43 -14.90 14.67
C TYR A 145 5.98 -14.41 13.29
N GLY A 146 6.46 -15.05 12.22
CA GLY A 146 6.27 -14.52 10.88
C GLY A 146 6.96 -13.17 10.65
N ARG A 147 6.31 -12.30 9.92
CA ARG A 147 6.81 -10.95 9.58
C ARG A 147 6.18 -9.85 10.42
N VAL A 148 5.06 -10.11 11.06
CA VAL A 148 4.24 -9.14 11.77
C VAL A 148 4.11 -9.57 13.24
N LEU A 149 4.24 -8.61 14.15
CA LEU A 149 3.92 -8.84 15.56
C LEU A 149 2.40 -8.89 15.73
N HIS A 150 1.89 -9.94 16.35
CA HIS A 150 0.49 -10.06 16.71
C HIS A 150 0.26 -9.37 18.05
N ASP A 151 -0.22 -8.13 18.00
CA ASP A 151 -0.46 -7.28 19.16
C ASP A 151 -1.87 -7.40 19.72
N GLN A 152 -2.66 -8.33 19.16
CA GLN A 152 -3.99 -8.69 19.60
C GLN A 152 -4.11 -10.19 19.85
N ALA A 153 -5.10 -10.58 20.65
CA ALA A 153 -5.38 -11.98 20.96
C ALA A 153 -6.86 -12.17 21.25
N ILE A 154 -7.32 -13.41 21.16
CA ILE A 154 -8.66 -13.81 21.62
C ILE A 154 -8.80 -13.63 23.12
N TYR A 155 -10.04 -13.57 23.60
CA TYR A 155 -10.30 -13.49 25.03
C TYR A 155 -9.64 -14.65 25.79
N GLY A 156 -8.91 -14.34 26.87
CA GLY A 156 -8.22 -15.31 27.71
C GLY A 156 -6.79 -15.64 27.28
N VAL A 157 -6.36 -15.21 26.09
CA VAL A 157 -4.99 -15.33 25.59
C VAL A 157 -4.32 -13.95 25.57
N LYS A 158 -3.02 -13.90 25.82
CA LYS A 158 -2.27 -12.67 25.67
C LYS A 158 -1.68 -12.54 24.27
N PRO A 159 -1.57 -11.34 23.70
CA PRO A 159 -0.87 -11.12 22.44
C PRO A 159 0.61 -11.51 22.54
N GLU A 160 1.35 -11.48 21.46
CA GLU A 160 2.80 -11.75 21.47
C GLU A 160 3.58 -10.70 22.24
N GLY A 161 3.18 -9.46 22.10
CA GLY A 161 3.83 -8.33 22.76
C GLY A 161 3.06 -7.03 22.61
N LYS A 162 3.59 -5.96 23.19
CA LYS A 162 3.05 -4.60 23.05
C LYS A 162 4.07 -3.67 22.43
N LEU A 163 3.65 -2.96 21.38
CA LEU A 163 4.41 -1.89 20.77
C LEU A 163 4.43 -0.66 21.69
N ASN A 164 5.59 -0.08 21.85
CA ASN A 164 5.80 1.24 22.44
C ASN A 164 6.36 2.19 21.39
N VAL A 165 5.87 3.42 21.38
CA VAL A 165 6.27 4.47 20.44
C VAL A 165 6.79 5.66 21.22
N LYS A 166 7.99 6.12 20.88
CA LYS A 166 8.57 7.35 21.37
C LYS A 166 8.73 8.32 20.22
N TRP A 167 8.17 9.51 20.36
CA TRP A 167 8.24 10.54 19.34
C TRP A 167 9.46 11.43 19.52
N HIS A 168 10.16 11.67 18.42
CA HIS A 168 11.28 12.59 18.32
C HIS A 168 10.90 13.76 17.41
N TYR A 169 11.38 14.93 17.76
CA TYR A 169 11.16 16.18 17.03
C TYR A 169 12.49 16.82 16.67
N GLU A 170 12.63 17.22 15.41
CA GLU A 170 13.84 17.85 14.89
C GLU A 170 13.48 19.14 14.16
N LYS A 171 14.05 20.27 14.60
CA LYS A 171 13.82 21.58 14.02
C LYS A 171 14.89 21.91 13.00
N GLY A 172 14.47 22.45 11.87
CA GLY A 172 15.34 22.92 10.81
C GLY A 172 14.82 24.17 10.16
N ALA A 173 15.55 24.66 9.14
CA ALA A 173 15.14 25.78 8.33
C ALA A 173 15.48 25.50 6.86
N PHE A 174 14.62 25.94 5.95
CA PHE A 174 14.90 25.98 4.52
C PHE A 174 15.92 27.09 4.18
N PRO A 175 16.55 27.05 3.01
CA PRO A 175 17.53 28.07 2.62
C PRO A 175 16.99 29.51 2.57
N ASP A 176 15.67 29.69 2.38
CA ASP A 176 14.96 30.96 2.39
C ASP A 176 14.65 31.48 3.81
N GLY A 177 14.96 30.69 4.84
CA GLY A 177 14.77 31.03 6.25
C GLY A 177 13.43 30.58 6.85
N GLU A 178 12.56 29.92 6.09
CA GLU A 178 11.34 29.30 6.64
C GLU A 178 11.70 28.14 7.56
N TYR A 179 11.10 28.10 8.75
CA TYR A 179 11.35 27.04 9.73
C TYR A 179 10.40 25.87 9.54
N TYR A 180 10.92 24.67 9.77
CA TYR A 180 10.13 23.45 9.84
C TYR A 180 10.46 22.63 11.09
N GLU A 181 9.53 21.78 11.50
CA GLU A 181 9.74 20.77 12.53
C GLU A 181 9.37 19.40 11.97
N LEU A 182 10.32 18.47 11.96
CA LEU A 182 10.09 17.09 11.60
C LEU A 182 9.72 16.29 12.84
N CYS A 183 8.82 15.33 12.66
CA CYS A 183 8.44 14.40 13.70
C CYS A 183 8.63 12.98 13.19
N TYR A 184 9.33 12.14 13.96
CA TYR A 184 9.51 10.74 13.62
C TYR A 184 9.40 9.83 14.86
N PRO A 185 8.86 8.60 14.69
CA PRO A 185 8.70 7.65 15.76
C PRO A 185 9.93 6.74 15.91
N GLU A 186 10.24 6.39 17.15
CA GLU A 186 11.10 5.27 17.51
C GLU A 186 10.23 4.16 18.09
N TYR A 187 10.31 2.96 17.53
CA TYR A 187 9.50 1.82 17.91
C TYR A 187 10.29 0.83 18.75
N SER A 188 9.66 0.32 19.81
CA SER A 188 10.19 -0.76 20.64
C SER A 188 9.06 -1.65 21.14
N ILE A 189 9.37 -2.89 21.49
CA ILE A 189 8.42 -3.78 22.15
C ILE A 189 8.64 -3.66 23.66
N SER A 190 7.61 -3.17 24.36
CA SER A 190 7.71 -2.87 25.80
C SER A 190 7.43 -4.07 26.70
N GLU A 191 6.55 -4.95 26.25
CA GLU A 191 6.14 -6.15 26.96
C GLU A 191 6.12 -7.33 25.99
N TRP A 192 6.74 -8.43 26.36
CA TRP A 192 6.70 -9.70 25.65
C TRP A 192 5.87 -10.70 26.44
N TYR A 193 4.90 -11.32 25.78
CA TYR A 193 4.06 -12.39 26.35
C TYR A 193 4.30 -13.73 25.67
N ALA A 194 4.92 -13.73 24.49
CA ALA A 194 5.58 -14.86 23.88
C ALA A 194 7.08 -14.84 24.20
N ASP A 195 7.89 -15.64 23.53
CA ASP A 195 9.34 -15.64 23.72
C ASP A 195 9.93 -14.26 23.39
N SER A 196 10.70 -13.71 24.33
CA SER A 196 11.29 -12.38 24.14
C SER A 196 12.41 -12.38 23.11
N ILE A 197 12.43 -11.36 22.25
CA ILE A 197 13.51 -11.10 21.31
C ILE A 197 14.41 -10.03 21.90
N ALA A 198 15.73 -10.30 21.91
CA ALA A 198 16.70 -9.36 22.43
C ALA A 198 16.69 -8.07 21.57
N PRO A 199 16.69 -6.87 22.17
CA PRO A 199 16.63 -5.60 21.45
C PRO A 199 17.76 -5.42 20.42
N GLU A 200 18.93 -5.98 20.69
CA GLU A 200 20.07 -5.94 19.77
C GLU A 200 19.85 -6.76 18.49
N ASP A 201 19.00 -7.78 18.54
CA ASP A 201 18.64 -8.62 17.39
C ASP A 201 17.40 -8.11 16.64
N LEU A 202 16.57 -7.30 17.31
CA LEU A 202 15.30 -6.85 16.79
C LEU A 202 15.46 -5.64 15.88
N PHE A 203 14.89 -5.75 14.68
CA PHE A 203 14.50 -4.61 13.84
C PHE A 203 12.99 -4.52 13.85
N CYS A 204 12.45 -3.39 14.28
CA CYS A 204 11.02 -3.14 14.37
C CYS A 204 10.66 -1.90 13.55
N THR A 205 9.63 -2.01 12.74
CA THR A 205 9.12 -0.88 11.94
C THR A 205 7.63 -1.04 11.72
N VAL A 206 6.94 0.09 11.56
CA VAL A 206 5.50 0.11 11.31
C VAL A 206 5.24 0.37 9.84
N ARG A 207 4.30 -0.36 9.26
CA ARG A 207 3.93 -0.29 7.84
C ARG A 207 2.49 0.17 7.68
N ILE A 208 2.30 1.06 6.72
CA ILE A 208 0.97 1.54 6.33
C ILE A 208 0.46 0.64 5.22
N PRO A 209 -0.72 0.03 5.36
CA PRO A 209 -1.38 -0.70 4.28
C PRO A 209 -1.54 0.14 3.03
N LEU A 210 -1.27 -0.45 1.87
CA LEU A 210 -1.34 0.21 0.57
C LEU A 210 -2.76 0.11 -0.01
N ARG A 211 -3.02 0.90 -1.05
CA ARG A 211 -4.26 0.79 -1.84
C ARG A 211 -4.20 -0.45 -2.71
N HIS A 212 -5.36 -1.05 -2.95
CA HIS A 212 -5.51 -2.17 -3.87
C HIS A 212 -5.96 -1.76 -5.28
N VAL A 213 -6.43 -0.54 -5.43
CA VAL A 213 -6.84 0.02 -6.72
C VAL A 213 -5.70 -0.07 -7.75
N GLY A 214 -6.03 -0.58 -8.93
CA GLY A 214 -5.06 -0.76 -10.02
C GLY A 214 -4.36 -2.13 -10.04
N MET A 215 -4.64 -3.02 -9.09
CA MET A 215 -4.02 -4.36 -9.05
C MET A 215 -4.39 -5.20 -10.27
N GLY A 216 -5.65 -5.18 -10.73
CA GLY A 216 -6.08 -5.88 -11.94
C GLY A 216 -5.32 -5.45 -13.19
N PRO A 217 -5.33 -4.16 -13.56
CA PRO A 217 -4.50 -3.65 -14.65
C PRO A 217 -3.01 -4.03 -14.52
N MET A 218 -2.43 -3.93 -13.32
CA MET A 218 -1.03 -4.33 -13.09
C MET A 218 -0.78 -5.82 -13.37
N MET A 219 -1.67 -6.72 -12.92
CA MET A 219 -1.58 -8.15 -13.21
C MET A 219 -1.70 -8.43 -14.71
N ALA A 220 -2.41 -7.58 -15.42
CA ALA A 220 -2.63 -7.70 -16.86
C ALA A 220 -1.45 -7.21 -17.72
N ILE A 221 -0.50 -6.46 -17.17
CA ILE A 221 0.66 -5.94 -17.92
C ILE A 221 1.42 -7.09 -18.61
N ASP A 222 1.86 -6.84 -19.85
CA ASP A 222 2.71 -7.77 -20.57
C ASP A 222 4.08 -7.89 -19.87
N ARG A 223 4.37 -9.09 -19.39
CA ARG A 223 5.63 -9.37 -18.67
C ARG A 223 6.85 -9.08 -19.52
N HIS A 224 6.76 -9.31 -20.82
CA HIS A 224 7.85 -9.03 -21.75
C HIS A 224 8.16 -7.54 -21.85
N GLU A 225 7.13 -6.67 -21.75
CA GLU A 225 7.35 -5.22 -21.70
C GLU A 225 8.14 -4.81 -20.45
N ILE A 226 7.83 -5.38 -19.28
CA ILE A 226 8.59 -5.13 -18.04
C ILE A 226 10.05 -5.56 -18.19
N GLU A 227 10.30 -6.72 -18.78
CA GLU A 227 11.66 -7.22 -19.03
C GLU A 227 12.43 -6.32 -20.01
N GLN A 228 11.78 -5.85 -21.06
CA GLN A 228 12.36 -4.90 -22.02
C GLN A 228 12.68 -3.55 -21.36
N LEU A 229 11.77 -3.04 -20.51
CA LEU A 229 12.00 -1.80 -19.76
C LEU A 229 13.20 -1.96 -18.83
N ALA A 230 13.29 -3.06 -18.08
CA ALA A 230 14.41 -3.32 -17.20
C ALA A 230 15.74 -3.40 -17.97
N ALA A 231 15.74 -4.00 -19.15
CA ALA A 231 16.93 -4.08 -20.00
C ALA A 231 17.40 -2.72 -20.56
N LYS A 232 16.45 -1.78 -20.76
CA LYS A 232 16.73 -0.42 -21.26
C LYS A 232 17.02 0.61 -20.16
N SER A 233 16.56 0.36 -18.94
CA SER A 233 16.62 1.31 -17.82
C SER A 233 18.02 1.34 -17.18
N ASN A 234 19.00 1.87 -17.92
CA ASN A 234 20.35 2.07 -17.41
C ASN A 234 20.82 3.48 -17.78
N TYR A 235 20.89 4.35 -16.79
CA TYR A 235 21.21 5.77 -16.93
C TYR A 235 22.39 6.13 -16.00
N PRO A 236 23.61 5.74 -16.36
CA PRO A 236 24.79 5.90 -15.50
C PRO A 236 25.08 7.36 -15.16
N GLU A 237 24.72 8.30 -16.04
CA GLU A 237 24.87 9.74 -15.83
C GLU A 237 24.04 10.27 -14.66
N TYR A 238 22.98 9.55 -14.27
CA TYR A 238 22.13 9.86 -13.11
C TYR A 238 22.29 8.85 -11.97
N GLY A 239 23.14 7.85 -12.13
CA GLY A 239 23.27 6.77 -11.16
C GLY A 239 22.03 5.87 -11.03
N ILE A 240 21.20 5.84 -12.08
CA ILE A 240 19.93 5.10 -12.10
C ILE A 240 20.10 3.82 -12.94
N SER A 241 19.65 2.69 -12.38
CA SER A 241 19.54 1.42 -13.11
C SER A 241 18.27 0.67 -12.71
N GLY A 242 17.53 0.15 -13.69
CA GLY A 242 16.35 -0.69 -13.49
C GLY A 242 16.72 -2.18 -13.56
N ARG A 243 16.02 -2.99 -12.77
CA ARG A 243 16.13 -4.45 -12.82
C ARG A 243 14.75 -5.06 -12.61
N ALA A 244 14.41 -6.06 -13.41
CA ALA A 244 13.24 -6.88 -13.14
C ALA A 244 13.47 -7.67 -11.84
N ASN A 245 12.45 -7.71 -10.99
CA ASN A 245 12.51 -8.52 -9.78
C ASN A 245 12.03 -9.94 -10.07
N TYR A 246 12.92 -10.91 -10.00
CA TYR A 246 12.57 -12.34 -10.12
C TYR A 246 12.54 -12.96 -8.74
N ILE A 247 11.46 -13.66 -8.46
CA ILE A 247 11.23 -14.35 -7.19
C ILE A 247 11.14 -15.84 -7.41
N THR A 248 11.57 -16.61 -6.42
CA THR A 248 11.39 -18.07 -6.43
C THR A 248 10.25 -18.43 -5.51
N GLU A 249 9.19 -18.98 -6.08
CA GLU A 249 8.01 -19.40 -5.36
C GLU A 249 7.71 -20.87 -5.66
N LYS A 250 7.60 -21.70 -4.63
CA LYS A 250 7.42 -23.15 -4.75
C LYS A 250 8.42 -23.78 -5.74
N GLY A 251 9.68 -23.31 -5.70
CA GLY A 251 10.77 -23.80 -6.57
C GLY A 251 10.73 -23.29 -8.01
N LYS A 252 9.77 -22.43 -8.38
CA LYS A 252 9.67 -21.85 -9.73
C LYS A 252 10.08 -20.39 -9.71
N LEU A 253 11.02 -20.04 -10.59
CA LEU A 253 11.43 -18.65 -10.80
C LEU A 253 10.35 -17.91 -11.62
N GLN A 254 9.86 -16.78 -11.11
CA GLN A 254 8.82 -15.98 -11.74
C GLN A 254 9.14 -14.50 -11.65
N LEU A 255 8.64 -13.71 -12.61
CA LEU A 255 8.71 -12.25 -12.56
C LEU A 255 7.69 -11.75 -11.53
N GLY A 256 8.14 -10.91 -10.58
CA GLY A 256 7.29 -10.23 -9.65
C GLY A 256 6.50 -9.10 -10.31
N LEU A 257 5.24 -8.94 -9.93
CA LEU A 257 4.30 -7.94 -10.46
C LEU A 257 3.59 -7.17 -9.36
N SER A 258 3.30 -7.81 -8.23
CA SER A 258 2.53 -7.20 -7.14
C SER A 258 3.36 -7.02 -5.86
N GLY A 259 2.75 -6.37 -4.88
CA GLY A 259 3.40 -6.03 -3.64
C GLY A 259 4.41 -4.89 -3.75
N ASN A 260 4.95 -4.48 -2.60
CA ASN A 260 5.96 -3.43 -2.57
C ASN A 260 7.26 -3.90 -3.26
N LYS A 261 7.68 -3.21 -4.30
CA LYS A 261 8.84 -3.56 -5.15
C LYS A 261 8.66 -4.87 -5.94
N ALA A 262 7.44 -5.18 -6.36
CA ALA A 262 7.12 -6.36 -7.16
C ALA A 262 7.70 -7.66 -6.55
N GLN A 263 7.43 -7.90 -5.28
CA GLN A 263 7.98 -9.05 -4.55
C GLN A 263 7.06 -10.28 -4.56
N HIS A 264 5.91 -10.20 -5.25
CA HIS A 264 4.97 -11.29 -5.46
C HIS A 264 4.69 -11.48 -6.95
N ALA A 265 4.53 -12.73 -7.38
CA ALA A 265 4.27 -13.04 -8.79
C ALA A 265 2.82 -12.78 -9.19
N ASP A 266 1.91 -12.84 -8.23
CA ASP A 266 0.46 -12.69 -8.41
C ASP A 266 -0.24 -12.25 -7.12
N LEU A 267 -1.52 -11.93 -7.22
CA LEU A 267 -2.33 -11.47 -6.09
C LEU A 267 -2.63 -12.57 -5.08
N THR A 268 -2.63 -13.84 -5.47
CA THR A 268 -2.92 -14.92 -4.52
C THR A 268 -1.85 -15.04 -3.45
N VAL A 269 -0.60 -14.74 -3.79
CA VAL A 269 0.51 -14.66 -2.83
C VAL A 269 0.30 -13.48 -1.89
N GLU A 270 -0.17 -12.35 -2.44
CA GLU A 270 -0.44 -11.15 -1.66
C GLU A 270 -1.62 -11.35 -0.72
N LEU A 271 -2.70 -11.97 -1.20
CA LEU A 271 -3.84 -12.38 -0.36
C LEU A 271 -3.43 -13.38 0.72
N GLY A 272 -2.52 -14.30 0.39
CA GLY A 272 -1.94 -15.24 1.35
C GLY A 272 -1.24 -14.56 2.54
N PHE A 273 -0.89 -13.28 2.42
CA PHE A 273 -0.36 -12.46 3.51
C PHE A 273 -1.30 -12.39 4.73
N SER A 274 -2.59 -12.70 4.55
CA SER A 274 -3.53 -12.79 5.69
C SER A 274 -3.04 -13.74 6.78
N SER A 275 -2.28 -14.79 6.44
CA SER A 275 -1.68 -15.69 7.43
C SER A 275 -0.70 -14.98 8.37
N ASP A 276 0.09 -14.04 7.85
CA ASP A 276 0.97 -13.20 8.69
C ASP A 276 0.18 -12.26 9.64
N LEU A 277 -1.13 -12.13 9.44
CA LEU A 277 -2.01 -11.35 10.32
C LEU A 277 -2.72 -12.21 11.36
N GLY A 278 -2.51 -13.53 11.35
CA GLY A 278 -3.21 -14.50 12.17
C GLY A 278 -4.57 -14.93 11.58
N VAL A 279 -4.70 -14.88 10.24
CA VAL A 279 -5.87 -15.32 9.48
C VAL A 279 -5.43 -16.36 8.48
N THR A 280 -5.65 -17.64 8.81
CA THR A 280 -5.24 -18.78 7.98
C THR A 280 -6.01 -18.83 6.66
N ASN A 281 -5.38 -19.35 5.62
CA ASN A 281 -5.97 -19.44 4.30
C ASN A 281 -5.50 -20.70 3.55
N SER A 282 -6.13 -21.00 2.43
CA SER A 282 -5.83 -22.22 1.65
C SER A 282 -4.39 -22.27 1.12
N ARG A 283 -3.69 -21.15 1.03
CA ARG A 283 -2.30 -21.09 0.61
C ARG A 283 -1.32 -21.33 1.76
N TYR A 284 -1.66 -20.83 2.95
CA TYR A 284 -0.91 -20.94 4.20
C TYR A 284 -1.88 -21.38 5.31
N PRO A 285 -2.12 -22.68 5.43
CA PRO A 285 -3.15 -23.23 6.33
C PRO A 285 -2.69 -23.34 7.79
N GLU A 286 -1.42 -23.14 8.06
CA GLU A 286 -0.83 -23.33 9.39
C GLU A 286 -0.80 -22.00 10.16
N GLU A 287 -1.07 -22.08 11.45
CA GLU A 287 -1.00 -20.92 12.33
C GLU A 287 0.45 -20.43 12.45
N ILE A 288 0.65 -19.13 12.24
CA ILE A 288 1.97 -18.52 12.25
C ILE A 288 2.66 -18.57 13.61
N CYS A 289 1.88 -18.64 14.68
CA CYS A 289 2.35 -18.75 16.07
C CYS A 289 2.53 -20.20 16.55
N GLU A 290 2.62 -21.17 15.63
CA GLU A 290 2.86 -22.56 16.00
C GLU A 290 4.11 -22.70 16.87
N GLY A 291 3.96 -23.43 17.98
CA GLY A 291 5.02 -23.61 18.99
C GLY A 291 5.12 -22.52 20.04
N GLN A 292 4.31 -21.47 19.98
CA GLN A 292 4.19 -20.48 21.05
C GLN A 292 3.21 -20.95 22.15
N LEU A 293 3.39 -20.39 23.36
CA LEU A 293 2.47 -20.61 24.50
C LEU A 293 1.02 -20.24 24.17
N GLN A 294 0.81 -19.27 23.31
CA GLN A 294 -0.49 -18.80 22.88
C GLN A 294 -1.30 -19.90 22.19
N MET A 295 -0.66 -20.81 21.45
CA MET A 295 -1.32 -21.98 20.86
C MET A 295 -1.86 -22.93 21.92
N GLU A 296 -1.10 -23.22 22.97
CA GLU A 296 -1.56 -24.04 24.09
C GLU A 296 -2.73 -23.38 24.82
N GLN A 297 -2.64 -22.09 25.06
CA GLN A 297 -3.71 -21.30 25.70
C GLN A 297 -4.98 -21.30 24.86
N GLY A 298 -4.88 -21.11 23.54
CA GLY A 298 -6.02 -21.17 22.63
C GLY A 298 -6.70 -22.55 22.63
N SER A 299 -5.92 -23.63 22.59
CA SER A 299 -6.43 -25.00 22.69
C SER A 299 -7.16 -25.25 24.01
N MET A 300 -6.64 -24.73 25.13
CA MET A 300 -7.31 -24.80 26.43
C MET A 300 -8.64 -24.04 26.45
N MET A 301 -8.77 -23.00 25.61
CA MET A 301 -10.01 -22.23 25.44
C MET A 301 -10.98 -22.88 24.45
N GLY A 302 -10.62 -24.01 23.86
CA GLY A 302 -11.47 -24.77 22.95
C GLY A 302 -11.35 -24.37 21.47
N LEU A 303 -10.30 -23.64 21.08
CA LEU A 303 -10.01 -23.40 19.66
C LEU A 303 -9.62 -24.70 18.98
N SER A 304 -10.15 -24.88 17.78
CA SER A 304 -9.71 -25.89 16.82
C SER A 304 -8.99 -25.18 15.68
N TYR A 305 -7.83 -25.69 15.30
CA TYR A 305 -7.02 -25.19 14.20
C TYR A 305 -7.20 -26.03 12.93
N ASP A 306 -8.27 -26.82 12.87
CA ASP A 306 -8.57 -27.70 11.74
C ASP A 306 -9.32 -26.99 10.60
N GLN A 307 -9.78 -25.76 10.83
CA GLN A 307 -10.55 -24.97 9.87
C GLN A 307 -9.74 -23.76 9.41
N LEU A 308 -9.83 -23.47 8.12
CA LEU A 308 -9.26 -22.25 7.55
C LEU A 308 -10.19 -21.07 7.83
N ASP A 309 -9.61 -19.91 8.16
CA ASP A 309 -10.35 -18.65 8.24
C ASP A 309 -10.86 -18.20 6.87
N VAL A 310 -10.07 -18.47 5.81
CA VAL A 310 -10.40 -18.12 4.44
C VAL A 310 -10.27 -19.37 3.55
N SER A 311 -11.37 -19.80 2.96
CA SER A 311 -11.38 -20.93 2.03
C SER A 311 -10.70 -20.60 0.70
N ALA A 312 -10.48 -21.61 -0.14
CA ALA A 312 -9.94 -21.39 -1.49
C ALA A 312 -10.94 -20.60 -2.36
N GLU A 313 -12.24 -20.87 -2.21
CA GLU A 313 -13.31 -20.19 -2.95
C GLU A 313 -13.40 -18.72 -2.52
N ASP A 314 -13.37 -18.43 -1.23
CA ASP A 314 -13.33 -17.07 -0.70
C ASP A 314 -12.12 -16.29 -1.25
N MET A 315 -10.94 -16.93 -1.30
CA MET A 315 -9.74 -16.31 -1.86
C MET A 315 -9.90 -15.97 -3.34
N GLU A 316 -10.58 -16.81 -4.13
CA GLU A 316 -10.84 -16.55 -5.54
C GLU A 316 -11.80 -15.37 -5.75
N ASP A 317 -12.80 -15.21 -4.89
CA ASP A 317 -13.74 -14.10 -4.98
C ASP A 317 -13.11 -12.79 -4.51
N VAL A 318 -12.30 -12.81 -3.45
CA VAL A 318 -11.52 -11.62 -3.04
C VAL A 318 -10.48 -11.25 -4.10
N ASP A 319 -9.81 -12.21 -4.73
CA ASP A 319 -8.89 -11.95 -5.84
C ASP A 319 -9.60 -11.26 -7.02
N LEU A 320 -10.78 -11.77 -7.40
CA LEU A 320 -11.60 -11.15 -8.44
C LEU A 320 -12.04 -9.73 -8.04
N TYR A 321 -12.51 -9.54 -6.81
CA TYR A 321 -12.86 -8.21 -6.29
C TYR A 321 -11.71 -7.23 -6.46
N LEU A 322 -10.50 -7.56 -6.02
CA LEU A 322 -9.33 -6.69 -6.12
C LEU A 322 -8.92 -6.39 -7.56
N GLN A 323 -9.05 -7.37 -8.45
CA GLN A 323 -8.75 -7.18 -9.87
C GLN A 323 -9.76 -6.29 -10.59
N CYS A 324 -11.00 -6.29 -10.11
CA CYS A 324 -12.12 -5.56 -10.71
C CYS A 324 -12.36 -4.17 -10.13
N LEU A 325 -11.57 -3.75 -9.15
CA LEU A 325 -11.62 -2.39 -8.61
C LEU A 325 -11.35 -1.36 -9.71
N GLY A 326 -12.22 -0.37 -9.80
CA GLY A 326 -12.08 0.75 -10.72
C GLY A 326 -10.93 1.67 -10.33
N VAL A 327 -10.21 2.16 -11.31
CA VAL A 327 -9.09 3.09 -11.10
C VAL A 327 -9.59 4.51 -11.30
N PRO A 328 -9.50 5.40 -10.30
CA PRO A 328 -9.92 6.77 -10.46
C PRO A 328 -9.23 7.48 -11.63
N ALA A 329 -9.99 8.16 -12.45
CA ALA A 329 -9.48 8.95 -13.56
C ALA A 329 -8.47 10.01 -13.11
N ARG A 330 -7.56 10.40 -13.97
CA ARG A 330 -6.71 11.58 -13.76
C ARG A 330 -7.60 12.81 -13.66
N ARG A 331 -7.32 13.66 -12.67
CA ARG A 331 -8.12 14.85 -12.40
C ARG A 331 -7.44 16.09 -12.97
N ASN A 332 -8.28 17.04 -13.39
CA ASN A 332 -7.84 18.37 -13.81
C ASN A 332 -6.72 18.32 -14.88
N VAL A 333 -6.84 17.43 -15.84
CA VAL A 333 -5.80 17.17 -16.84
C VAL A 333 -5.50 18.39 -17.74
N ASP A 334 -6.42 19.34 -17.80
CA ASP A 334 -6.34 20.60 -18.52
C ASP A 334 -5.96 21.81 -17.65
N ASP A 335 -5.71 21.60 -16.36
CA ASP A 335 -5.26 22.63 -15.44
C ASP A 335 -3.77 22.96 -15.68
N GLU A 336 -3.44 24.25 -15.80
CA GLU A 336 -2.07 24.71 -16.04
C GLU A 336 -1.07 24.21 -14.99
N GLN A 337 -1.47 24.13 -13.73
CA GLN A 337 -0.63 23.64 -12.64
C GLN A 337 -0.33 22.14 -12.80
N VAL A 338 -1.32 21.37 -13.27
CA VAL A 338 -1.16 19.93 -13.54
C VAL A 338 -0.19 19.71 -14.70
N ILE A 339 -0.36 20.47 -15.79
CA ILE A 339 0.52 20.43 -16.96
C ILE A 339 1.96 20.81 -16.59
N LYS A 340 2.14 21.91 -15.84
CA LYS A 340 3.45 22.31 -15.31
C LYS A 340 4.07 21.23 -14.42
N GLY A 341 3.26 20.60 -13.57
CA GLY A 341 3.68 19.49 -12.72
C GLY A 341 4.22 18.31 -13.52
N GLU A 342 3.55 17.94 -14.62
CA GLU A 342 4.01 16.89 -15.54
C GLU A 342 5.33 17.28 -16.22
N GLN A 343 5.47 18.51 -16.71
CA GLN A 343 6.72 18.98 -17.30
C GLN A 343 7.87 18.91 -16.30
N ARG A 344 7.66 19.34 -15.05
CA ARG A 344 8.66 19.22 -13.97
C ARG A 344 9.01 17.77 -13.64
N PHE A 345 8.03 16.85 -13.69
CA PHE A 345 8.24 15.42 -13.52
C PHE A 345 9.24 14.87 -14.57
N TYR A 346 9.11 15.27 -15.83
CA TYR A 346 10.05 14.90 -16.89
C TYR A 346 11.41 15.59 -16.75
N GLU A 347 11.43 16.87 -16.44
CA GLU A 347 12.68 17.64 -16.22
C GLU A 347 13.49 17.06 -15.06
N ALA A 348 12.82 16.72 -13.94
CA ALA A 348 13.43 16.09 -12.79
C ALA A 348 13.81 14.62 -13.01
N LYS A 349 13.56 14.05 -14.20
CA LYS A 349 13.89 12.66 -14.58
C LYS A 349 13.13 11.60 -13.79
N CYS A 350 12.01 11.96 -13.16
CA CYS A 350 11.20 10.99 -12.42
C CYS A 350 10.67 9.85 -13.32
N HIS A 351 10.41 10.14 -14.60
CA HIS A 351 9.97 9.17 -15.61
C HIS A 351 10.98 8.04 -15.88
N LEU A 352 12.24 8.21 -15.51
CA LEU A 352 13.25 7.15 -15.67
C LEU A 352 13.00 5.94 -14.73
N CYS A 353 12.30 6.19 -13.62
CA CYS A 353 11.86 5.13 -12.68
C CYS A 353 10.34 4.93 -12.71
N HIS A 354 9.58 6.01 -12.93
CA HIS A 354 8.13 6.00 -12.96
C HIS A 354 7.64 6.01 -14.40
N VAL A 355 7.46 4.83 -14.97
CA VAL A 355 6.98 4.65 -16.34
C VAL A 355 5.55 5.17 -16.45
N THR A 356 5.31 6.02 -17.46
CA THR A 356 4.03 6.74 -17.62
C THR A 356 3.00 5.97 -18.43
N THR A 357 3.43 4.93 -19.14
CA THR A 357 2.58 4.15 -20.05
C THR A 357 3.04 2.70 -20.08
N LEU A 358 2.10 1.79 -19.90
CA LEU A 358 2.30 0.35 -20.00
C LEU A 358 1.17 -0.27 -20.84
N HIS A 359 1.38 -1.49 -21.33
CA HIS A 359 0.41 -2.19 -22.15
C HIS A 359 -0.01 -3.51 -21.48
N THR A 360 -1.28 -3.78 -21.50
CA THR A 360 -1.82 -5.06 -21.03
C THR A 360 -1.67 -6.15 -22.10
N LYS A 361 -1.68 -7.41 -21.66
CA LYS A 361 -1.68 -8.57 -22.56
C LYS A 361 -2.85 -8.52 -23.54
N PRO A 362 -2.74 -9.21 -24.70
CA PRO A 362 -3.85 -9.35 -25.63
C PRO A 362 -5.09 -9.96 -24.98
N ARG A 363 -6.27 -9.59 -25.52
CA ARG A 363 -7.55 -10.13 -25.08
C ARG A 363 -7.57 -11.67 -25.13
N GLY A 364 -8.13 -12.29 -24.10
CA GLY A 364 -8.21 -13.75 -23.97
C GLY A 364 -6.99 -14.39 -23.30
N SER A 365 -6.00 -13.60 -22.90
CA SER A 365 -4.93 -14.08 -22.02
C SER A 365 -5.52 -14.39 -20.64
N SER A 366 -5.20 -15.57 -20.08
CA SER A 366 -5.62 -15.90 -18.72
C SER A 366 -4.86 -15.06 -17.71
N LEU A 367 -5.53 -14.56 -16.72
CA LEU A 367 -4.95 -14.11 -15.48
C LEU A 367 -4.72 -15.31 -14.55
N LEU A 368 -3.86 -15.14 -13.56
CA LEU A 368 -3.17 -16.24 -12.85
C LEU A 368 -4.05 -17.26 -12.09
N MET A 369 -5.30 -16.97 -11.81
CA MET A 369 -6.25 -17.92 -11.22
C MET A 369 -7.10 -18.67 -12.27
N GLY A 370 -6.69 -18.64 -13.53
CA GLY A 370 -7.50 -19.23 -14.60
C GLY A 370 -8.73 -18.40 -15.01
N THR A 371 -8.99 -17.29 -14.31
CA THR A 371 -10.07 -16.35 -14.63
C THR A 371 -9.71 -15.66 -15.93
N GLN A 372 -10.44 -15.96 -16.98
CA GLN A 372 -10.38 -15.21 -18.21
C GLN A 372 -11.19 -13.94 -18.01
N LEU A 373 -10.53 -12.81 -17.90
CA LEU A 373 -11.20 -11.52 -17.96
C LEU A 373 -11.37 -11.16 -19.43
N PRO A 374 -12.59 -11.36 -20.02
CA PRO A 374 -12.80 -11.35 -21.48
C PRO A 374 -12.60 -9.98 -22.13
N TRP A 375 -12.45 -8.96 -21.34
CA TRP A 375 -12.35 -7.56 -21.72
C TRP A 375 -10.93 -6.99 -21.66
N LEU A 376 -9.97 -7.72 -21.10
CA LEU A 376 -8.56 -7.33 -21.21
C LEU A 376 -8.12 -7.52 -22.67
N GLY A 377 -8.28 -6.47 -23.44
CA GLY A 377 -7.60 -6.31 -24.71
C GLY A 377 -6.24 -5.68 -24.49
N SER A 378 -5.39 -5.64 -25.51
CA SER A 378 -4.20 -4.80 -25.48
C SER A 378 -4.66 -3.35 -25.25
N GLN A 379 -4.45 -2.84 -24.05
CA GLN A 379 -4.80 -1.49 -23.64
C GLN A 379 -3.55 -0.75 -23.19
N THR A 380 -3.54 0.53 -23.47
CA THR A 380 -2.60 1.47 -22.89
C THR A 380 -3.10 1.86 -21.48
N ILE A 381 -2.30 1.66 -20.47
CA ILE A 381 -2.59 2.00 -19.07
C ILE A 381 -1.50 2.88 -18.50
#